data_244b15cf861e3f05fb033ad0c5dd6458
#
_entry.id   244b15cf861e3f05fb033ad0c5dd6458
#
_cell.length_a   1.000
_cell.length_b   1.000
_cell.length_c   1.000
_cell.angle_alpha   90.00
_cell.angle_beta   90.00
_cell.angle_gamma   90.00
#
_symmetry.space_group_name_H-M   'P 1'
#
loop_
_entity.id
_entity.type
_entity.pdbx_description
1 polymer ?
#
loop_
_entity_poly.entity_id
_entity_poly.type
_entity_poly.pdbx_seq_one_letter_code
_entity_poly.pdbx_strand_id
1 'polypeptide(L)'
;MKVGIVVPYSWSFWGAVVEHAELQAQALHSLGIETRTIMGNDPPGQFTRTLHPREGRDGPPTPDVIPVGRSAIVPANGSLPNIILGPRSVYRIKQTLEREKFDLLHLHEPLTPTLCIAALAMAKTPVVATFHASGELGWTKIAMPVWGFLFDRIDLRIAVSEQARASAQRYAPAEYEVIPNGVLIPPEADPSGREHRILFVGRQEGRKGLPILLRAWPEIRRRTGASLRIIGADPLAVRLLMAKLRTSDDGIENLGFLSQERLTEELLSAKAMVAPSLGGESFGMVLTRAFACATPVVASDIEGYRQVMTDETGISVPPGDPALVADAVVQLLADEPARCQAGDAARVLAEERYSWDGIGRRLVDAYERALGRMAVAA
;
A
#
# COMPACT_ATOMS: atom_id res chain seq x y z
N MET A 1 -7.09 -1.52 -26.11
CA MET A 1 -6.83 -0.29 -25.32
C MET A 1 -5.43 -0.37 -24.75
N LYS A 2 -4.68 0.72 -24.88
CA LYS A 2 -3.32 0.86 -24.34
C LYS A 2 -3.29 1.95 -23.26
N VAL A 3 -2.93 1.58 -22.02
CA VAL A 3 -2.97 2.47 -20.85
C VAL A 3 -1.56 2.80 -20.38
N GLY A 4 -1.26 4.09 -20.21
CA GLY A 4 -0.04 4.57 -19.57
C GLY A 4 -0.24 4.78 -18.09
N ILE A 5 0.35 3.96 -17.23
CA ILE A 5 0.29 4.08 -15.78
C ILE A 5 1.46 4.95 -15.32
N VAL A 6 1.18 6.13 -14.75
CA VAL A 6 2.21 7.07 -14.30
C VAL A 6 2.34 7.02 -12.79
N VAL A 7 3.53 6.68 -12.32
CA VAL A 7 3.84 6.53 -10.89
C VAL A 7 4.98 7.48 -10.52
N PRO A 8 4.79 8.41 -9.56
CA PRO A 8 5.79 9.43 -9.24
C PRO A 8 6.99 8.92 -8.44
N TYR A 9 7.05 7.63 -8.18
CA TYR A 9 8.07 6.96 -7.37
C TYR A 9 9.03 6.14 -8.23
N SER A 10 10.14 5.69 -7.62
CA SER A 10 11.12 4.84 -8.29
C SER A 10 10.79 3.36 -8.14
N TRP A 11 10.86 2.62 -9.25
CA TRP A 11 10.76 1.16 -9.26
C TRP A 11 11.81 0.49 -8.37
N SER A 12 12.98 1.09 -8.25
CA SER A 12 14.11 0.52 -7.51
C SER A 12 13.87 0.35 -6.00
N PHE A 13 12.80 0.90 -5.45
CA PHE A 13 12.53 0.83 -4.01
C PHE A 13 11.12 0.31 -3.72
N TRP A 14 11.01 -0.51 -2.67
CA TRP A 14 9.74 -1.02 -2.21
C TRP A 14 8.82 0.09 -1.71
N GLY A 15 7.59 0.08 -2.16
CA GLY A 15 6.58 1.05 -1.75
C GLY A 15 5.17 0.61 -2.13
N ALA A 16 4.20 0.89 -1.27
CA ALA A 16 2.82 0.44 -1.46
C ALA A 16 2.20 0.87 -2.80
N VAL A 17 2.48 2.11 -3.25
CA VAL A 17 1.95 2.62 -4.53
C VAL A 17 2.66 2.00 -5.72
N VAL A 18 3.98 1.75 -5.62
CA VAL A 18 4.76 1.08 -6.67
C VAL A 18 4.23 -0.34 -6.87
N GLU A 19 4.08 -1.08 -5.79
CA GLU A 19 3.54 -2.44 -5.80
C GLU A 19 2.10 -2.47 -6.32
N HIS A 20 1.26 -1.54 -5.85
CA HIS A 20 -0.11 -1.41 -6.35
C HIS A 20 -0.14 -1.23 -7.87
N ALA A 21 0.69 -0.35 -8.43
CA ALA A 21 0.74 -0.10 -9.86
C ALA A 21 1.24 -1.31 -10.67
N GLU A 22 2.17 -2.09 -10.13
CA GLU A 22 2.63 -3.34 -10.75
C GLU A 22 1.52 -4.39 -10.80
N LEU A 23 0.85 -4.60 -9.67
CA LEU A 23 -0.26 -5.56 -9.59
C LEU A 23 -1.47 -5.12 -10.42
N GLN A 24 -1.73 -3.82 -10.48
CA GLN A 24 -2.72 -3.24 -11.39
C GLN A 24 -2.38 -3.53 -12.85
N ALA A 25 -1.13 -3.32 -13.27
CA ALA A 25 -0.70 -3.62 -14.62
C ALA A 25 -0.89 -5.11 -14.96
N GLN A 26 -0.53 -6.02 -14.03
CA GLN A 26 -0.74 -7.45 -14.19
C GLN A 26 -2.22 -7.82 -14.32
N ALA A 27 -3.08 -7.26 -13.46
CA ALA A 27 -4.53 -7.49 -13.51
C ALA A 27 -5.15 -6.97 -14.81
N LEU A 28 -4.71 -5.82 -15.30
CA LEU A 28 -5.16 -5.27 -16.57
C LEU A 28 -4.69 -6.10 -17.76
N HIS A 29 -3.44 -6.62 -17.73
CA HIS A 29 -2.94 -7.54 -18.75
C HIS A 29 -3.78 -8.83 -18.82
N SER A 30 -4.16 -9.42 -17.68
CA SER A 30 -5.03 -10.61 -17.65
C SER A 30 -6.42 -10.35 -18.26
N LEU A 31 -6.87 -9.09 -18.26
CA LEU A 31 -8.11 -8.63 -18.90
C LEU A 31 -7.91 -8.15 -20.35
N GLY A 32 -6.75 -8.39 -20.96
CA GLY A 32 -6.45 -8.04 -22.35
C GLY A 32 -6.13 -6.55 -22.60
N ILE A 33 -5.83 -5.78 -21.56
CA ILE A 33 -5.44 -4.38 -21.66
C ILE A 33 -3.92 -4.27 -21.75
N GLU A 34 -3.39 -3.63 -22.78
CA GLU A 34 -1.96 -3.30 -22.87
C GLU A 34 -1.62 -2.18 -21.90
N THR A 35 -0.63 -2.39 -21.03
CA THR A 35 -0.17 -1.38 -20.09
C THR A 35 1.31 -1.08 -20.24
N ARG A 36 1.71 0.16 -19.97
CA ARG A 36 3.10 0.59 -19.78
C ARG A 36 3.18 1.42 -18.51
N THR A 37 4.08 1.07 -17.60
CA THR A 37 4.27 1.81 -16.35
C THR A 37 5.41 2.80 -16.47
N ILE A 38 5.11 4.09 -16.34
CA ILE A 38 6.05 5.21 -16.45
C ILE A 38 6.46 5.63 -15.04
N MET A 39 7.71 5.40 -14.67
CA MET A 39 8.21 5.63 -13.32
C MET A 39 9.72 5.89 -13.28
N GLY A 40 10.27 6.12 -12.09
CA GLY A 40 11.72 6.25 -11.89
C GLY A 40 12.44 4.91 -11.87
N ASN A 41 13.75 5.00 -12.11
CA ASN A 41 14.68 3.91 -11.86
C ASN A 41 16.01 4.46 -11.36
N ASP A 42 16.49 3.91 -10.23
CA ASP A 42 17.76 4.24 -9.61
C ASP A 42 18.68 3.03 -9.67
N PRO A 43 19.47 2.88 -10.74
CA PRO A 43 20.32 1.70 -10.91
C PRO A 43 21.30 1.55 -9.76
N PRO A 44 21.69 0.31 -9.41
CA PRO A 44 22.66 0.04 -8.35
C PRO A 44 23.97 0.81 -8.58
N GLY A 45 24.52 1.38 -7.50
CA GLY A 45 25.78 2.14 -7.57
C GLY A 45 26.03 2.96 -6.31
N GLN A 46 27.26 3.52 -6.21
CA GLN A 46 27.65 4.33 -5.05
C GLN A 46 26.75 5.55 -4.87
N PHE A 47 26.38 6.22 -5.97
CA PHE A 47 25.47 7.38 -5.94
C PHE A 47 24.10 7.02 -5.37
N THR A 48 23.52 5.92 -5.84
CA THR A 48 22.22 5.42 -5.33
C THR A 48 22.31 5.09 -3.85
N ARG A 49 23.36 4.36 -3.42
CA ARG A 49 23.59 4.04 -1.98
C ARG A 49 23.75 5.26 -1.10
N THR A 50 24.36 6.33 -1.63
CA THR A 50 24.55 7.59 -0.87
C THR A 50 23.22 8.33 -0.70
N LEU A 51 22.39 8.38 -1.75
CA LEU A 51 21.10 9.07 -1.71
C LEU A 51 19.98 8.23 -1.05
N HIS A 52 20.11 6.92 -1.10
CA HIS A 52 19.10 5.97 -0.62
C HIS A 52 19.76 4.92 0.27
N PRO A 53 19.83 5.15 1.58
CA PRO A 53 20.47 4.24 2.53
C PRO A 53 19.70 2.93 2.75
N ARG A 54 18.49 2.79 2.19
CA ARG A 54 17.71 1.57 2.23
C ARG A 54 18.07 0.67 1.07
N GLU A 55 18.00 -0.64 1.29
CA GLU A 55 18.17 -1.63 0.22
C GLU A 55 17.08 -1.44 -0.85
N GLY A 56 17.52 -1.45 -2.11
CA GLY A 56 16.66 -1.41 -3.27
C GLY A 56 16.19 -2.81 -3.67
N ARG A 57 15.41 -2.85 -4.73
CA ARG A 57 15.06 -4.10 -5.42
C ARG A 57 16.25 -4.59 -6.21
N ASP A 58 16.39 -5.90 -6.30
CA ASP A 58 17.40 -6.52 -7.14
C ASP A 58 16.95 -6.60 -8.60
N GLY A 59 17.91 -6.49 -9.51
CA GLY A 59 17.69 -6.65 -10.95
C GLY A 59 17.21 -5.38 -11.67
N PRO A 60 16.97 -5.49 -12.99
CA PRO A 60 16.40 -4.43 -13.82
C PRO A 60 14.88 -4.37 -13.67
N PRO A 61 14.25 -3.23 -13.99
CA PRO A 61 12.79 -3.16 -14.08
C PRO A 61 12.25 -4.11 -15.15
N THR A 62 10.99 -4.51 -14.98
CA THR A 62 10.29 -5.35 -15.97
C THR A 62 10.20 -4.63 -17.33
N PRO A 63 10.07 -5.36 -18.45
CA PRO A 63 10.01 -4.77 -19.79
C PRO A 63 8.89 -3.73 -19.99
N ASP A 64 7.84 -3.81 -19.18
CA ASP A 64 6.70 -2.90 -19.24
C ASP A 64 6.95 -1.58 -18.51
N VAL A 65 8.04 -1.46 -17.77
CA VAL A 65 8.44 -0.23 -17.08
C VAL A 65 9.26 0.65 -18.01
N ILE A 66 8.82 1.89 -18.17
CA ILE A 66 9.52 2.95 -18.90
C ILE A 66 10.18 3.88 -17.88
N PRO A 67 11.51 3.81 -17.70
CA PRO A 67 12.21 4.66 -16.75
C PRO A 67 12.37 6.08 -17.28
N VAL A 68 11.83 7.06 -16.55
CA VAL A 68 11.87 8.49 -16.97
C VAL A 68 12.80 9.36 -16.14
N GLY A 69 13.38 8.86 -15.05
CA GLY A 69 14.29 9.65 -14.24
C GLY A 69 14.79 8.89 -13.01
N ARG A 70 15.57 9.61 -12.20
CA ARG A 70 15.98 9.16 -10.86
C ARG A 70 15.14 9.83 -9.81
N SER A 71 15.07 9.19 -8.64
CA SER A 71 14.34 9.72 -7.50
C SER A 71 15.24 10.37 -6.46
N ALA A 72 14.62 11.17 -5.60
CA ALA A 72 15.22 11.70 -4.40
C ALA A 72 14.29 11.44 -3.21
N ILE A 73 14.87 11.26 -2.02
CA ILE A 73 14.10 11.13 -0.79
C ILE A 73 13.53 12.48 -0.44
N VAL A 74 12.20 12.56 -0.32
CA VAL A 74 11.48 13.78 0.07
C VAL A 74 10.61 13.47 1.30
N PRO A 75 10.85 14.10 2.45
CA PRO A 75 9.99 13.90 3.61
C PRO A 75 8.55 14.33 3.32
N ALA A 76 7.60 13.43 3.48
CA ALA A 76 6.18 13.70 3.29
C ALA A 76 5.32 12.86 4.24
N ASN A 77 4.39 13.48 4.96
CA ASN A 77 3.40 12.82 5.83
C ASN A 77 3.98 11.77 6.79
N GLY A 78 5.14 12.07 7.40
CA GLY A 78 5.81 11.13 8.32
C GLY A 78 6.46 9.94 7.63
N SER A 79 6.57 9.94 6.30
CA SER A 79 7.29 8.94 5.50
C SER A 79 8.41 9.60 4.66
N LEU A 80 9.26 8.76 4.07
CA LEU A 80 10.38 9.17 3.23
C LEU A 80 10.23 8.53 1.83
N PRO A 81 9.27 8.98 1.00
CA PRO A 81 9.10 8.45 -0.35
C PRO A 81 10.23 8.88 -1.29
N ASN A 82 10.52 8.01 -2.27
CA ASN A 82 11.49 8.24 -3.32
C ASN A 82 10.80 8.87 -4.53
N ILE A 83 10.70 10.19 -4.56
CA ILE A 83 9.94 10.96 -5.58
C ILE A 83 10.86 11.32 -6.74
N ILE A 84 10.34 11.18 -7.97
CA ILE A 84 11.04 11.58 -9.19
C ILE A 84 11.00 13.10 -9.31
N LEU A 85 12.17 13.70 -9.39
CA LEU A 85 12.34 15.14 -9.50
C LEU A 85 13.25 15.52 -10.70
N GLY A 86 13.12 16.76 -11.14
CA GLY A 86 14.04 17.41 -12.09
C GLY A 86 13.56 17.48 -13.54
N PRO A 87 14.17 18.39 -14.33
CA PRO A 87 13.71 18.72 -15.69
C PRO A 87 13.90 17.58 -16.70
N ARG A 88 14.84 16.68 -16.46
CA ARG A 88 15.05 15.50 -17.34
C ARG A 88 13.86 14.57 -17.35
N SER A 89 13.17 14.38 -16.21
CA SER A 89 11.97 13.55 -16.14
C SER A 89 10.81 14.19 -16.90
N VAL A 90 10.67 15.52 -16.83
CA VAL A 90 9.68 16.28 -17.61
C VAL A 90 9.91 16.13 -19.11
N TYR A 91 11.17 16.20 -19.57
CA TYR A 91 11.50 15.98 -20.98
C TYR A 91 11.21 14.54 -21.42
N ARG A 92 11.60 13.55 -20.62
CA ARG A 92 11.40 12.13 -20.93
C ARG A 92 9.94 11.73 -20.94
N ILE A 93 9.12 12.24 -20.01
CA ILE A 93 7.67 11.95 -20.03
C ILE A 93 7.04 12.49 -21.30
N LYS A 94 7.39 13.71 -21.75
CA LYS A 94 6.93 14.26 -23.04
C LYS A 94 7.24 13.31 -24.21
N GLN A 95 8.51 12.90 -24.35
CA GLN A 95 8.91 11.96 -25.40
C GLN A 95 8.17 10.62 -25.31
N THR A 96 7.95 10.12 -24.09
CA THR A 96 7.23 8.86 -23.88
C THR A 96 5.78 8.97 -24.32
N LEU A 97 5.06 10.02 -23.94
CA LEU A 97 3.67 10.25 -24.34
C LEU A 97 3.54 10.37 -25.87
N GLU A 98 4.47 11.06 -26.53
CA GLU A 98 4.47 11.20 -27.98
C GLU A 98 4.76 9.88 -28.73
N ARG A 99 5.65 9.03 -28.17
CA ARG A 99 6.05 7.77 -28.79
C ARG A 99 5.04 6.66 -28.57
N GLU A 100 4.54 6.49 -27.35
CA GLU A 100 3.71 5.33 -26.96
C GLU A 100 2.27 5.44 -27.43
N LYS A 101 1.77 6.66 -27.66
CA LYS A 101 0.40 6.93 -28.15
C LYS A 101 -0.66 6.20 -27.34
N PHE A 102 -0.68 6.43 -26.03
CA PHE A 102 -1.66 5.84 -25.13
C PHE A 102 -3.09 6.27 -25.47
N ASP A 103 -4.04 5.36 -25.32
CA ASP A 103 -5.47 5.66 -25.40
C ASP A 103 -5.94 6.40 -24.14
N LEU A 104 -5.32 6.11 -22.99
CA LEU A 104 -5.65 6.67 -21.68
C LEU A 104 -4.39 6.74 -20.79
N LEU A 105 -4.33 7.76 -19.93
CA LEU A 105 -3.35 7.83 -18.85
C LEU A 105 -4.02 7.58 -17.50
N HIS A 106 -3.38 6.74 -16.67
CA HIS A 106 -3.76 6.56 -15.28
C HIS A 106 -2.63 7.08 -14.37
N LEU A 107 -2.89 8.15 -13.64
CA LEU A 107 -1.91 8.78 -12.74
C LEU A 107 -2.13 8.32 -11.30
N HIS A 108 -1.10 7.80 -10.66
CA HIS A 108 -1.09 7.56 -9.21
C HIS A 108 -0.53 8.77 -8.49
N GLU A 109 -1.18 9.19 -7.41
CA GLU A 109 -0.80 10.39 -6.65
C GLU A 109 -0.62 11.63 -7.54
N PRO A 110 -1.67 12.07 -8.25
CA PRO A 110 -1.56 13.12 -9.27
C PRO A 110 -1.09 14.47 -8.70
N LEU A 111 -1.20 14.67 -7.38
CA LEU A 111 -0.70 15.85 -6.68
C LEU A 111 0.83 15.86 -6.53
N THR A 112 1.52 14.73 -6.76
CA THR A 112 2.98 14.67 -6.60
C THR A 112 3.68 15.52 -7.66
N PRO A 113 4.57 16.43 -7.24
CA PRO A 113 5.24 17.36 -8.17
C PRO A 113 6.09 16.66 -9.20
N THR A 114 6.40 17.39 -10.27
CA THR A 114 7.24 17.02 -11.39
C THR A 114 6.60 16.02 -12.34
N LEU A 115 6.66 14.70 -12.09
CA LEU A 115 6.26 13.70 -13.08
C LEU A 115 4.75 13.70 -13.34
N CYS A 116 3.94 13.62 -12.29
CA CYS A 116 2.47 13.57 -12.45
C CYS A 116 1.90 14.90 -12.97
N ILE A 117 2.38 16.02 -12.46
CA ILE A 117 1.99 17.36 -12.95
C ILE A 117 2.38 17.54 -14.42
N ALA A 118 3.58 17.11 -14.82
CA ALA A 118 4.02 17.18 -16.22
C ALA A 118 3.19 16.26 -17.13
N ALA A 119 2.91 15.03 -16.69
CA ALA A 119 2.05 14.10 -17.41
C ALA A 119 0.64 14.69 -17.61
N LEU A 120 0.04 15.23 -16.57
CA LEU A 120 -1.28 15.85 -16.59
C LEU A 120 -1.31 17.09 -17.51
N ALA A 121 -0.29 17.95 -17.43
CA ALA A 121 -0.20 19.14 -18.28
C ALA A 121 -0.05 18.81 -19.77
N MET A 122 0.63 17.70 -20.12
CA MET A 122 0.93 17.28 -21.48
C MET A 122 -0.03 16.24 -22.06
N ALA A 123 -0.93 15.69 -21.24
CA ALA A 123 -1.90 14.69 -21.66
C ALA A 123 -2.78 15.21 -22.83
N LYS A 124 -2.92 14.40 -23.88
CA LYS A 124 -3.84 14.62 -25.01
C LYS A 124 -4.94 13.57 -25.09
N THR A 125 -4.93 12.63 -24.17
CA THR A 125 -5.87 11.52 -24.01
C THR A 125 -6.58 11.66 -22.67
N PRO A 126 -7.70 10.96 -22.44
CA PRO A 126 -8.38 10.92 -21.14
C PRO A 126 -7.41 10.59 -20.00
N VAL A 127 -7.64 11.23 -18.87
CA VAL A 127 -6.83 11.03 -17.65
C VAL A 127 -7.72 10.50 -16.53
N VAL A 128 -7.37 9.33 -16.03
CA VAL A 128 -7.86 8.79 -14.75
C VAL A 128 -6.80 9.02 -13.69
N ALA A 129 -7.18 9.34 -12.48
CA ALA A 129 -6.22 9.56 -11.40
C ALA A 129 -6.64 8.85 -10.12
N THR A 130 -5.70 8.13 -9.48
CA THR A 130 -5.90 7.47 -8.18
C THR A 130 -5.15 8.17 -7.06
N PHE A 131 -5.87 8.48 -5.99
CA PHE A 131 -5.41 9.13 -4.78
C PHE A 131 -5.27 8.09 -3.66
N HIS A 132 -4.06 7.90 -3.16
CA HIS A 132 -3.73 6.90 -2.12
C HIS A 132 -3.51 7.52 -0.75
N ALA A 133 -3.07 8.78 -0.70
CA ALA A 133 -2.68 9.43 0.55
C ALA A 133 -3.89 9.84 1.39
N SER A 134 -3.77 9.67 2.70
CA SER A 134 -4.64 10.29 3.70
C SER A 134 -3.86 11.32 4.50
N GLY A 135 -4.55 12.35 4.99
CA GLY A 135 -3.96 13.41 5.81
C GLY A 135 -3.66 14.72 5.05
N GLU A 136 -3.01 15.65 5.73
CA GLU A 136 -2.66 16.95 5.16
C GLU A 136 -1.32 16.90 4.41
N LEU A 137 -1.36 17.15 3.11
CA LEU A 137 -0.16 17.37 2.30
C LEU A 137 0.24 18.83 2.43
N GLY A 138 1.14 19.17 3.34
CA GLY A 138 1.49 20.57 3.66
C GLY A 138 1.91 21.41 2.44
N TRP A 139 2.57 20.80 1.45
CA TRP A 139 2.99 21.48 0.21
C TRP A 139 1.82 21.76 -0.74
N THR A 140 0.69 21.06 -0.65
CA THR A 140 -0.49 21.30 -1.51
C THR A 140 -1.10 22.67 -1.29
N LYS A 141 -1.05 23.18 -0.06
CA LYS A 141 -1.52 24.56 0.25
C LYS A 141 -0.79 25.62 -0.58
N ILE A 142 0.48 25.37 -0.92
CA ILE A 142 1.32 26.27 -1.74
C ILE A 142 1.14 25.97 -3.23
N ALA A 143 1.01 24.71 -3.60
CA ALA A 143 0.98 24.26 -4.98
C ALA A 143 -0.39 24.44 -5.66
N MET A 144 -1.48 24.25 -4.94
CA MET A 144 -2.84 24.32 -5.50
C MET A 144 -3.20 25.65 -6.15
N PRO A 145 -2.83 26.84 -5.62
CA PRO A 145 -3.07 28.11 -6.32
C PRO A 145 -2.39 28.19 -7.69
N VAL A 146 -1.28 27.47 -7.87
CA VAL A 146 -0.48 27.49 -9.11
C VAL A 146 -0.93 26.41 -10.10
N TRP A 147 -1.27 25.21 -9.64
CA TRP A 147 -1.54 24.05 -10.51
C TRP A 147 -2.96 23.51 -10.42
N GLY A 148 -3.81 24.09 -9.56
CA GLY A 148 -5.18 23.63 -9.34
C GLY A 148 -5.99 23.49 -10.63
N PHE A 149 -5.81 24.40 -11.59
CA PHE A 149 -6.49 24.36 -12.90
C PHE A 149 -6.16 23.11 -13.74
N LEU A 150 -5.03 22.44 -13.46
CA LEU A 150 -4.68 21.19 -14.14
C LEU A 150 -5.56 20.03 -13.69
N PHE A 151 -6.11 20.09 -12.48
CA PHE A 151 -6.95 19.01 -11.97
C PHE A 151 -8.32 18.92 -12.68
N ASP A 152 -8.78 20.00 -13.32
CA ASP A 152 -9.98 19.98 -14.16
C ASP A 152 -9.79 19.12 -15.41
N ARG A 153 -8.52 18.78 -15.75
CA ARG A 153 -8.19 17.86 -16.85
C ARG A 153 -8.27 16.37 -16.47
N ILE A 154 -8.57 16.05 -15.21
CA ILE A 154 -8.78 14.67 -14.78
C ILE A 154 -10.24 14.29 -15.06
N ASP A 155 -10.43 13.39 -16.00
CA ASP A 155 -11.76 12.95 -16.46
C ASP A 155 -12.47 12.08 -15.43
N LEU A 156 -11.73 11.26 -14.68
CA LEU A 156 -12.25 10.42 -13.62
C LEU A 156 -11.28 10.33 -12.44
N ARG A 157 -11.80 10.55 -11.24
CA ARG A 157 -11.00 10.52 -10.01
C ARG A 157 -11.37 9.32 -9.18
N ILE A 158 -10.36 8.56 -8.77
CA ILE A 158 -10.47 7.37 -7.93
C ILE A 158 -9.79 7.65 -6.59
N ALA A 159 -10.41 7.28 -5.51
CA ALA A 159 -9.80 7.24 -4.19
C ALA A 159 -9.76 5.80 -3.68
N VAL A 160 -8.66 5.38 -3.05
CA VAL A 160 -8.55 3.99 -2.57
C VAL A 160 -9.36 3.72 -1.30
N SER A 161 -9.94 4.75 -0.69
CA SER A 161 -10.74 4.67 0.53
C SER A 161 -11.54 5.94 0.73
N GLU A 162 -12.55 5.89 1.60
CA GLU A 162 -13.30 7.08 2.01
C GLU A 162 -12.39 8.13 2.67
N GLN A 163 -11.39 7.68 3.43
CA GLN A 163 -10.43 8.57 4.05
C GLN A 163 -9.50 9.24 3.03
N ALA A 164 -9.04 8.51 2.01
CA ALA A 164 -8.29 9.08 0.90
C ALA A 164 -9.16 10.06 0.09
N ARG A 165 -10.45 9.73 -0.14
CA ARG A 165 -11.42 10.60 -0.78
C ARG A 165 -11.59 11.91 -0.01
N ALA A 166 -11.88 11.83 1.28
CA ALA A 166 -12.06 13.02 2.13
C ALA A 166 -10.79 13.89 2.17
N SER A 167 -9.61 13.27 2.15
CA SER A 167 -8.34 13.98 2.07
C SER A 167 -8.15 14.67 0.72
N ALA A 168 -8.41 13.98 -0.40
CA ALA A 168 -8.29 14.53 -1.75
C ALA A 168 -9.28 15.67 -2.00
N GLN A 169 -10.52 15.54 -1.54
CA GLN A 169 -11.56 16.56 -1.69
C GLN A 169 -11.21 17.91 -1.04
N ARG A 170 -10.35 17.93 -0.01
CA ARG A 170 -9.88 19.19 0.60
C ARG A 170 -9.01 20.03 -0.34
N TYR A 171 -8.33 19.39 -1.29
CA TYR A 171 -7.37 20.04 -2.20
C TYR A 171 -7.90 20.15 -3.63
N ALA A 172 -8.65 19.16 -4.07
CA ALA A 172 -9.24 19.07 -5.40
C ALA A 172 -10.72 18.70 -5.25
N PRO A 173 -11.61 19.65 -4.89
CA PRO A 173 -13.05 19.40 -4.72
C PRO A 173 -13.64 18.88 -6.02
N ALA A 174 -14.16 17.65 -6.00
CA ALA A 174 -14.77 16.98 -7.14
C ALA A 174 -15.49 15.71 -6.68
N GLU A 175 -16.14 15.02 -7.63
CA GLU A 175 -16.63 13.66 -7.42
C GLU A 175 -15.48 12.65 -7.50
N TYR A 176 -15.49 11.67 -6.61
CA TYR A 176 -14.51 10.59 -6.52
C TYR A 176 -15.24 9.26 -6.45
N GLU A 177 -14.83 8.33 -7.28
CA GLU A 177 -15.22 6.93 -7.12
C GLU A 177 -14.28 6.24 -6.13
N VAL A 178 -14.82 5.42 -5.21
CA VAL A 178 -13.99 4.65 -4.29
C VAL A 178 -13.75 3.27 -4.89
N ILE A 179 -12.51 3.04 -5.37
CA ILE A 179 -12.03 1.73 -5.80
C ILE A 179 -10.87 1.34 -4.89
N PRO A 180 -11.04 0.34 -4.00
CA PRO A 180 -10.02 -0.02 -3.03
C PRO A 180 -8.76 -0.60 -3.67
N ASN A 181 -7.68 -0.67 -2.88
CA ASN A 181 -6.49 -1.39 -3.31
C ASN A 181 -6.78 -2.88 -3.46
N GLY A 182 -6.28 -3.46 -4.54
CA GLY A 182 -6.33 -4.90 -4.73
C GLY A 182 -5.28 -5.64 -3.90
N VAL A 183 -5.55 -6.92 -3.65
CA VAL A 183 -4.63 -7.86 -3.02
C VAL A 183 -4.50 -9.12 -3.86
N LEU A 184 -3.30 -9.73 -3.84
CA LEU A 184 -3.11 -11.05 -4.43
C LEU A 184 -3.78 -12.10 -3.54
N ILE A 185 -4.58 -12.94 -4.16
CA ILE A 185 -5.28 -14.04 -3.50
C ILE A 185 -4.48 -15.32 -3.73
N PRO A 186 -3.82 -15.90 -2.70
CA PRO A 186 -3.14 -17.19 -2.85
C PRO A 186 -4.12 -18.28 -3.28
N PRO A 187 -3.70 -19.29 -4.06
CA PRO A 187 -4.59 -20.37 -4.51
C PRO A 187 -5.26 -21.11 -3.36
N GLU A 188 -4.50 -21.35 -2.30
CA GLU A 188 -4.96 -22.06 -1.11
C GLU A 188 -4.60 -21.26 0.14
N ALA A 189 -5.50 -21.26 1.12
CA ALA A 189 -5.29 -20.68 2.44
C ALA A 189 -6.18 -21.40 3.47
N ASP A 190 -5.60 -22.35 4.19
CA ASP A 190 -6.25 -23.04 5.28
C ASP A 190 -5.89 -22.37 6.62
N PRO A 191 -6.85 -21.88 7.41
CA PRO A 191 -6.57 -21.29 8.73
C PRO A 191 -6.29 -22.35 9.81
N SER A 192 -6.52 -23.64 9.54
CA SER A 192 -6.26 -24.74 10.46
C SER A 192 -4.77 -25.16 10.48
N GLY A 193 -4.34 -25.88 11.50
CA GLY A 193 -3.02 -26.52 11.54
C GLY A 193 -1.80 -25.58 11.49
N ARG A 194 -2.00 -24.27 11.69
CA ARG A 194 -0.93 -23.27 11.58
C ARG A 194 0.02 -23.29 12.76
N GLU A 195 1.22 -22.79 12.51
CA GLU A 195 2.24 -22.65 13.55
C GLU A 195 1.74 -21.70 14.66
N HIS A 196 2.09 -22.04 15.93
CA HIS A 196 1.71 -21.24 17.09
C HIS A 196 2.48 -19.93 17.16
N ARG A 197 2.18 -19.06 16.18
CA ARG A 197 2.91 -17.84 15.85
C ARG A 197 1.93 -16.72 15.54
N ILE A 198 2.31 -15.51 15.93
CA ILE A 198 1.68 -14.27 15.47
C ILE A 198 2.67 -13.42 14.66
N LEU A 199 2.17 -12.57 13.78
CA LEU A 199 2.96 -11.68 12.95
C LEU A 199 2.69 -10.22 13.27
N PHE A 200 3.74 -9.42 13.18
CA PHE A 200 3.66 -7.97 12.95
C PHE A 200 4.23 -7.68 11.57
N VAL A 201 3.46 -6.97 10.73
CA VAL A 201 3.91 -6.57 9.39
C VAL A 201 3.83 -5.06 9.26
N GLY A 202 4.97 -4.40 9.19
CA GLY A 202 5.00 -2.95 9.07
C GLY A 202 6.38 -2.36 9.21
N ARG A 203 6.57 -1.16 8.63
CA ARG A 203 7.81 -0.40 8.80
C ARG A 203 7.92 0.10 10.24
N GLN A 204 9.15 0.32 10.69
CA GLN A 204 9.42 0.88 12.02
C GLN A 204 9.08 2.38 12.08
N GLU A 205 7.84 2.71 11.84
CA GLU A 205 7.28 4.04 12.05
C GLU A 205 6.49 4.03 13.36
N GLY A 206 6.64 5.06 14.19
CA GLY A 206 5.95 5.11 15.49
C GLY A 206 4.44 4.89 15.39
N ARG A 207 3.84 5.40 14.30
CA ARG A 207 2.40 5.25 14.03
C ARG A 207 1.95 3.81 13.78
N LYS A 208 2.85 2.90 13.36
CA LYS A 208 2.54 1.47 13.15
C LYS A 208 2.39 0.66 14.45
N GLY A 209 2.72 1.25 15.58
CA GLY A 209 2.43 0.71 16.91
C GLY A 209 3.31 -0.48 17.32
N LEU A 210 4.44 -0.76 16.65
CA LEU A 210 5.36 -1.80 17.10
C LEU A 210 5.76 -1.65 18.59
N PRO A 211 6.00 -0.44 19.12
CA PRO A 211 6.26 -0.27 20.55
C PRO A 211 5.11 -0.73 21.47
N ILE A 212 3.86 -0.67 21.01
CA ILE A 212 2.69 -1.14 21.76
C ILE A 212 2.71 -2.67 21.82
N LEU A 213 2.92 -3.33 20.66
CA LEU A 213 3.01 -4.79 20.62
C LEU A 213 4.19 -5.31 21.47
N LEU A 214 5.36 -4.66 21.39
CA LEU A 214 6.51 -5.08 22.19
C LEU A 214 6.28 -4.95 23.70
N ARG A 215 5.48 -3.97 24.15
CA ARG A 215 5.06 -3.87 25.57
C ARG A 215 4.01 -4.92 25.93
N ALA A 216 3.14 -5.31 25.00
CA ALA A 216 2.16 -6.37 25.20
C ALA A 216 2.79 -7.78 25.19
N TRP A 217 3.94 -7.92 24.50
CA TRP A 217 4.55 -9.22 24.21
C TRP A 217 4.85 -10.10 25.42
N PRO A 218 5.43 -9.62 26.54
CA PRO A 218 5.70 -10.47 27.70
C PRO A 218 4.46 -11.16 28.22
N GLU A 219 3.32 -10.46 28.24
CA GLU A 219 2.05 -11.02 28.71
C GLU A 219 1.46 -12.00 27.68
N ILE A 220 1.52 -11.68 26.39
CA ILE A 220 1.11 -12.59 25.30
C ILE A 220 1.92 -13.88 25.41
N ARG A 221 3.25 -13.78 25.44
CA ARG A 221 4.17 -14.92 25.51
C ARG A 221 3.90 -15.80 26.73
N ARG A 222 3.74 -15.18 27.91
CA ARG A 222 3.47 -15.88 29.16
C ARG A 222 2.16 -16.67 29.13
N ARG A 223 1.08 -16.08 28.54
CA ARG A 223 -0.26 -16.68 28.54
C ARG A 223 -0.47 -17.69 27.42
N THR A 224 0.19 -17.53 26.30
CA THR A 224 -0.05 -18.36 25.10
C THR A 224 1.11 -19.27 24.73
N GLY A 225 2.36 -18.93 25.08
CA GLY A 225 3.54 -19.62 24.56
C GLY A 225 3.83 -19.37 23.08
N ALA A 226 3.07 -18.50 22.41
CA ALA A 226 3.24 -18.19 21.00
C ALA A 226 4.59 -17.53 20.69
N SER A 227 5.07 -17.63 19.45
CA SER A 227 6.20 -16.85 18.93
C SER A 227 5.70 -15.62 18.15
N LEU A 228 6.54 -14.58 18.08
CA LEU A 228 6.30 -13.35 17.32
C LEU A 228 7.32 -13.23 16.20
N ARG A 229 6.88 -13.05 14.96
CA ARG A 229 7.72 -12.59 13.86
C ARG A 229 7.42 -11.15 13.50
N ILE A 230 8.49 -10.35 13.35
CA ILE A 230 8.43 -8.95 12.94
C ILE A 230 8.95 -8.85 11.53
N ILE A 231 8.14 -8.27 10.63
CA ILE A 231 8.43 -8.15 9.20
C ILE A 231 8.31 -6.68 8.77
N GLY A 232 9.25 -6.20 7.96
CA GLY A 232 9.24 -4.84 7.42
C GLY A 232 9.92 -3.79 8.31
N ALA A 233 10.63 -4.21 9.36
CA ALA A 233 11.40 -3.36 10.25
C ALA A 233 12.88 -3.76 10.27
N ASP A 234 13.79 -2.78 10.35
CA ASP A 234 15.22 -3.03 10.42
C ASP A 234 15.59 -3.78 11.72
N PRO A 235 16.34 -4.91 11.64
CA PRO A 235 16.66 -5.71 12.82
C PRO A 235 17.46 -4.99 13.90
N LEU A 236 18.40 -4.11 13.52
CA LEU A 236 19.17 -3.35 14.50
C LEU A 236 18.29 -2.32 15.21
N ALA A 237 17.46 -1.62 14.45
CA ALA A 237 16.56 -0.62 14.99
C ALA A 237 15.50 -1.24 15.92
N VAL A 238 15.00 -2.45 15.62
CA VAL A 238 14.10 -3.20 16.52
C VAL A 238 14.82 -3.60 17.80
N ARG A 239 16.06 -4.11 17.72
CA ARG A 239 16.85 -4.43 18.93
C ARG A 239 17.07 -3.21 19.82
N LEU A 240 17.40 -2.06 19.24
CA LEU A 240 17.55 -0.81 19.99
C LEU A 240 16.22 -0.37 20.64
N LEU A 241 15.10 -0.54 19.93
CA LEU A 241 13.78 -0.27 20.48
C LEU A 241 13.44 -1.19 21.66
N MET A 242 13.69 -2.50 21.53
CA MET A 242 13.47 -3.47 22.60
C MET A 242 14.32 -3.15 23.85
N ALA A 243 15.60 -2.82 23.66
CA ALA A 243 16.48 -2.39 24.74
C ALA A 243 15.93 -1.13 25.44
N LYS A 244 15.46 -0.13 24.68
CA LYS A 244 14.82 1.09 25.22
C LYS A 244 13.54 0.77 26.02
N LEU A 245 12.75 -0.19 25.57
CA LEU A 245 11.51 -0.62 26.22
C LEU A 245 11.76 -1.62 27.35
N ARG A 246 12.97 -2.11 27.51
CA ARG A 246 13.34 -3.19 28.43
C ARG A 246 12.50 -4.46 28.23
N THR A 247 12.18 -4.76 26.96
CA THR A 247 11.42 -5.96 26.57
C THR A 247 12.39 -7.09 26.27
N SER A 248 12.07 -8.30 26.77
CA SER A 248 12.79 -9.53 26.44
C SER A 248 12.60 -9.87 24.96
N ASP A 249 13.59 -10.50 24.36
CA ASP A 249 13.56 -11.06 23.00
C ASP A 249 13.06 -12.52 22.96
N ASP A 250 12.64 -13.08 24.12
CA ASP A 250 12.11 -14.44 24.17
C ASP A 250 10.95 -14.64 23.22
N GLY A 251 11.13 -15.56 22.28
CA GLY A 251 10.14 -15.92 21.26
C GLY A 251 9.93 -14.86 20.19
N ILE A 252 10.79 -13.82 20.07
CA ILE A 252 10.74 -12.81 19.01
C ILE A 252 11.80 -13.09 17.95
N GLU A 253 11.36 -13.15 16.69
CA GLU A 253 12.23 -13.21 15.52
C GLU A 253 11.94 -12.02 14.59
N ASN A 254 12.97 -11.28 14.20
CA ASN A 254 12.83 -10.20 13.22
C ASN A 254 13.41 -10.65 11.88
N LEU A 255 12.54 -10.75 10.86
CA LEU A 255 12.91 -11.20 9.52
C LEU A 255 13.33 -10.05 8.59
N GLY A 256 13.29 -8.79 9.07
CA GLY A 256 13.57 -7.65 8.20
C GLY A 256 12.54 -7.46 7.08
N PHE A 257 13.04 -7.05 5.91
CA PHE A 257 12.20 -6.89 4.73
C PHE A 257 12.13 -8.20 3.95
N LEU A 258 10.93 -8.61 3.57
CA LEU A 258 10.69 -9.83 2.79
C LEU A 258 10.14 -9.50 1.41
N SER A 259 10.34 -10.40 0.44
CA SER A 259 9.60 -10.38 -0.82
C SER A 259 8.11 -10.66 -0.60
N GLN A 260 7.28 -10.40 -1.61
CA GLN A 260 5.83 -10.66 -1.53
C GLN A 260 5.54 -12.15 -1.30
N GLU A 261 6.25 -13.02 -1.99
CA GLU A 261 6.10 -14.47 -1.88
C GLU A 261 6.40 -14.93 -0.45
N ARG A 262 7.53 -14.48 0.11
CA ARG A 262 7.93 -14.82 1.48
C ARG A 262 6.98 -14.25 2.53
N LEU A 263 6.48 -13.02 2.31
CA LEU A 263 5.46 -12.43 3.19
C LEU A 263 4.16 -13.25 3.16
N THR A 264 3.75 -13.70 1.98
CA THR A 264 2.57 -14.56 1.81
C THR A 264 2.73 -15.90 2.55
N GLU A 265 3.90 -16.55 2.42
CA GLU A 265 4.22 -17.79 3.15
C GLU A 265 4.14 -17.59 4.68
N GLU A 266 4.67 -16.48 5.18
CA GLU A 266 4.60 -16.16 6.62
C GLU A 266 3.15 -15.93 7.07
N LEU A 267 2.35 -15.22 6.28
CA LEU A 267 0.94 -15.01 6.58
C LEU A 267 0.15 -16.32 6.56
N LEU A 268 0.38 -17.19 5.56
CA LEU A 268 -0.27 -18.50 5.46
C LEU A 268 0.10 -19.44 6.63
N SER A 269 1.28 -19.29 7.22
CA SER A 269 1.74 -20.15 8.31
C SER A 269 1.33 -19.66 9.71
N ALA A 270 1.00 -18.39 9.89
CA ALA A 270 0.75 -17.80 11.19
C ALA A 270 -0.70 -17.92 11.63
N LYS A 271 -0.96 -18.10 12.93
CA LYS A 271 -2.31 -18.17 13.52
C LYS A 271 -3.03 -16.84 13.51
N ALA A 272 -2.31 -15.72 13.59
CA ALA A 272 -2.88 -14.37 13.59
C ALA A 272 -1.84 -13.31 13.18
N MET A 273 -2.32 -12.15 12.76
CA MET A 273 -1.51 -10.95 12.58
C MET A 273 -1.98 -9.85 13.56
N VAL A 274 -1.03 -9.07 14.06
CA VAL A 274 -1.31 -7.95 14.98
C VAL A 274 -0.93 -6.63 14.29
N ALA A 275 -1.89 -5.72 14.15
CA ALA A 275 -1.74 -4.42 13.51
C ALA A 275 -2.12 -3.27 14.47
N PRO A 276 -1.29 -2.94 15.48
CA PRO A 276 -1.64 -2.03 16.57
C PRO A 276 -1.33 -0.57 16.21
N SER A 277 -1.64 -0.15 14.99
CA SER A 277 -1.37 1.20 14.49
C SER A 277 -2.07 2.27 15.33
N LEU A 278 -1.40 3.41 15.53
CA LEU A 278 -1.92 4.54 16.29
C LEU A 278 -2.76 5.50 15.44
N GLY A 279 -2.71 5.37 14.11
CA GLY A 279 -3.42 6.21 13.14
C GLY A 279 -2.62 6.41 11.85
N GLY A 280 -3.15 7.26 10.95
CA GLY A 280 -2.47 7.59 9.69
C GLY A 280 -2.45 6.48 8.65
N GLU A 281 -3.35 5.53 8.75
CA GLU A 281 -3.60 4.51 7.72
C GLU A 281 -4.70 4.99 6.78
N SER A 282 -4.45 4.98 5.47
CA SER A 282 -5.47 5.40 4.52
C SER A 282 -6.43 4.28 4.13
N PHE A 283 -5.94 3.02 4.08
CA PHE A 283 -6.75 1.88 3.65
C PHE A 283 -6.54 0.61 4.49
N GLY A 284 -5.32 0.37 4.99
CA GLY A 284 -5.03 -0.86 5.73
C GLY A 284 -4.65 -2.06 4.86
N MET A 285 -3.81 -1.85 3.83
CA MET A 285 -3.33 -2.93 2.94
C MET A 285 -2.75 -4.14 3.69
N VAL A 286 -2.19 -3.93 4.87
CA VAL A 286 -1.65 -5.03 5.67
C VAL A 286 -2.75 -5.99 6.15
N LEU A 287 -3.95 -5.46 6.45
CA LEU A 287 -5.10 -6.26 6.83
C LEU A 287 -5.62 -7.09 5.66
N THR A 288 -5.79 -6.46 4.48
CA THR A 288 -6.27 -7.18 3.28
C THR A 288 -5.33 -8.30 2.85
N ARG A 289 -4.02 -8.14 3.04
CA ARG A 289 -3.04 -9.21 2.82
C ARG A 289 -3.19 -10.37 3.79
N ALA A 290 -3.41 -10.09 5.07
CA ALA A 290 -3.69 -11.12 6.06
C ALA A 290 -5.00 -11.84 5.72
N PHE A 291 -6.03 -11.10 5.34
CA PHE A 291 -7.33 -11.64 4.94
C PHE A 291 -7.21 -12.57 3.73
N ALA A 292 -6.48 -12.14 2.68
CA ALA A 292 -6.22 -12.98 1.53
C ALA A 292 -5.55 -14.32 1.86
N CYS A 293 -4.82 -14.37 2.96
CA CYS A 293 -4.17 -15.58 3.49
C CYS A 293 -5.02 -16.30 4.53
N ALA A 294 -6.30 -15.99 4.69
CA ALA A 294 -7.17 -16.51 5.76
C ALA A 294 -6.54 -16.34 7.16
N THR A 295 -5.82 -15.24 7.38
CA THR A 295 -5.15 -14.96 8.66
C THR A 295 -5.94 -13.88 9.40
N PRO A 296 -6.64 -14.23 10.49
CA PRO A 296 -7.41 -13.28 11.27
C PRO A 296 -6.49 -12.26 11.95
N VAL A 297 -7.03 -11.11 12.28
CA VAL A 297 -6.23 -10.01 12.80
C VAL A 297 -6.67 -9.53 14.17
N VAL A 298 -5.71 -9.05 14.96
CA VAL A 298 -5.97 -8.12 16.07
C VAL A 298 -5.48 -6.76 15.62
N ALA A 299 -6.38 -5.80 15.46
CA ALA A 299 -6.05 -4.49 14.92
C ALA A 299 -6.60 -3.35 15.78
N SER A 300 -5.95 -2.20 15.70
CA SER A 300 -6.45 -1.00 16.35
C SER A 300 -7.72 -0.48 15.68
N ASP A 301 -8.68 -0.01 16.49
CA ASP A 301 -9.90 0.64 16.05
C ASP A 301 -9.63 2.07 15.55
N ILE A 302 -9.00 2.17 14.37
CA ILE A 302 -8.69 3.42 13.69
C ILE A 302 -9.48 3.53 12.38
N GLU A 303 -9.74 4.75 11.94
CA GLU A 303 -10.59 5.04 10.77
C GLU A 303 -10.17 4.25 9.52
N GLY A 304 -8.86 4.19 9.21
CA GLY A 304 -8.35 3.47 8.03
C GLY A 304 -8.56 1.96 8.10
N TYR A 305 -8.70 1.37 9.29
CA TYR A 305 -8.93 -0.06 9.46
C TYR A 305 -10.42 -0.44 9.53
N ARG A 306 -11.28 0.44 10.06
CA ARG A 306 -12.74 0.23 10.10
C ARG A 306 -13.38 0.02 8.73
N GLN A 307 -12.76 0.54 7.67
CA GLN A 307 -13.27 0.37 6.31
C GLN A 307 -13.03 -1.03 5.75
N VAL A 308 -12.06 -1.74 6.30
CA VAL A 308 -11.57 -3.04 5.83
C VAL A 308 -11.98 -4.17 6.79
N MET A 309 -11.86 -3.94 8.09
CA MET A 309 -12.10 -4.93 9.13
C MET A 309 -13.58 -4.97 9.51
N THR A 310 -14.09 -6.18 9.74
CA THR A 310 -15.39 -6.46 10.36
C THR A 310 -15.20 -7.26 11.64
N ASP A 311 -16.22 -7.34 12.48
CA ASP A 311 -16.19 -8.15 13.70
C ASP A 311 -15.98 -9.66 13.42
N GLU A 312 -16.27 -10.09 12.20
CA GLU A 312 -16.11 -11.48 11.74
C GLU A 312 -14.67 -11.79 11.33
N THR A 313 -13.83 -10.78 11.01
CA THR A 313 -12.48 -10.98 10.47
C THR A 313 -11.38 -10.92 11.52
N GLY A 314 -11.72 -10.64 12.76
CA GLY A 314 -10.76 -10.53 13.87
C GLY A 314 -11.27 -9.68 15.03
N ILE A 315 -10.35 -9.20 15.86
CA ILE A 315 -10.68 -8.43 17.07
C ILE A 315 -10.16 -6.99 16.92
N SER A 316 -11.05 -6.03 17.08
CA SER A 316 -10.72 -4.60 17.10
C SER A 316 -10.48 -4.11 18.53
N VAL A 317 -9.42 -3.33 18.77
CA VAL A 317 -9.07 -2.79 20.08
C VAL A 317 -8.79 -1.28 20.01
N PRO A 318 -9.07 -0.50 21.05
CA PRO A 318 -8.65 0.89 21.13
C PRO A 318 -7.15 1.04 20.88
N PRO A 319 -6.71 2.07 20.12
CA PRO A 319 -5.30 2.25 19.80
C PRO A 319 -4.50 2.67 21.04
N GLY A 320 -3.27 2.18 21.16
CA GLY A 320 -2.28 2.65 22.12
C GLY A 320 -2.23 1.91 23.46
N ASP A 321 -3.11 0.95 23.73
CA ASP A 321 -3.13 0.20 24.97
C ASP A 321 -2.52 -1.22 24.79
N PRO A 322 -1.32 -1.50 25.37
CA PRO A 322 -0.69 -2.81 25.31
C PRO A 322 -1.50 -3.93 26.00
N ALA A 323 -2.23 -3.61 27.07
CA ALA A 323 -2.98 -4.63 27.81
C ALA A 323 -4.17 -5.14 26.98
N LEU A 324 -4.91 -4.23 26.34
CA LEU A 324 -6.00 -4.59 25.43
C LEU A 324 -5.51 -5.39 24.21
N VAL A 325 -4.35 -5.03 23.65
CA VAL A 325 -3.72 -5.82 22.58
C VAL A 325 -3.38 -7.22 23.08
N ALA A 326 -2.81 -7.35 24.28
CA ALA A 326 -2.46 -8.66 24.85
C ALA A 326 -3.71 -9.52 25.07
N ASP A 327 -4.75 -8.97 25.68
CA ASP A 327 -5.99 -9.69 25.95
C ASP A 327 -6.67 -10.17 24.66
N ALA A 328 -6.75 -9.31 23.63
CA ALA A 328 -7.33 -9.65 22.34
C ALA A 328 -6.54 -10.77 21.62
N VAL A 329 -5.21 -10.72 21.66
CA VAL A 329 -4.37 -11.78 21.08
C VAL A 329 -4.57 -13.11 21.82
N VAL A 330 -4.59 -13.06 23.15
CA VAL A 330 -4.82 -14.26 23.98
C VAL A 330 -6.21 -14.84 23.69
N GLN A 331 -7.25 -14.02 23.62
CA GLN A 331 -8.61 -14.43 23.28
C GLN A 331 -8.64 -15.11 21.91
N LEU A 332 -8.06 -14.49 20.88
CA LEU A 332 -8.04 -15.03 19.51
C LEU A 332 -7.30 -16.37 19.41
N LEU A 333 -6.22 -16.55 20.17
CA LEU A 333 -5.43 -17.79 20.15
C LEU A 333 -6.01 -18.90 21.02
N ALA A 334 -6.87 -18.59 22.01
CA ALA A 334 -7.46 -19.57 22.93
C ALA A 334 -8.57 -20.40 22.28
N ASP A 335 -9.30 -19.85 21.30
CA ASP A 335 -10.43 -20.50 20.64
C ASP A 335 -10.07 -20.78 19.17
N GLU A 336 -9.58 -22.01 18.89
CA GLU A 336 -9.17 -22.40 17.55
C GLU A 336 -10.34 -22.43 16.54
N PRO A 337 -11.52 -22.98 16.85
CA PRO A 337 -12.69 -22.89 15.98
C PRO A 337 -13.07 -21.46 15.60
N ALA A 338 -13.20 -20.57 16.57
CA ALA A 338 -13.54 -19.16 16.32
C ALA A 338 -12.45 -18.45 15.51
N ARG A 339 -11.18 -18.75 15.79
CA ARG A 339 -10.03 -18.22 15.03
C ARG A 339 -10.07 -18.68 13.57
N CYS A 340 -10.34 -19.95 13.29
CA CYS A 340 -10.46 -20.48 11.95
C CYS A 340 -11.64 -19.84 11.22
N GLN A 341 -12.80 -19.73 11.87
CA GLN A 341 -13.98 -19.07 11.31
C GLN A 341 -13.68 -17.61 10.93
N ALA A 342 -12.94 -16.88 11.77
CA ALA A 342 -12.52 -15.51 11.47
C ALA A 342 -11.54 -15.46 10.28
N GLY A 343 -10.66 -16.43 10.14
CA GLY A 343 -9.79 -16.57 8.99
C GLY A 343 -10.56 -16.81 7.69
N ASP A 344 -11.53 -17.71 7.71
CA ASP A 344 -12.38 -18.00 6.55
C ASP A 344 -13.22 -16.79 6.15
N ALA A 345 -13.83 -16.09 7.11
CA ALA A 345 -14.58 -14.86 6.85
C ALA A 345 -13.68 -13.76 6.25
N ALA A 346 -12.46 -13.62 6.77
CA ALA A 346 -11.46 -12.70 6.24
C ALA A 346 -11.10 -13.03 4.78
N ARG A 347 -10.91 -14.31 4.47
CA ARG A 347 -10.62 -14.78 3.11
C ARG A 347 -11.76 -14.46 2.14
N VAL A 348 -12.99 -14.78 2.49
CA VAL A 348 -14.18 -14.48 1.68
C VAL A 348 -14.27 -12.97 1.41
N LEU A 349 -14.08 -12.14 2.45
CA LEU A 349 -14.08 -10.69 2.30
C LEU A 349 -12.99 -10.20 1.32
N ALA A 350 -11.79 -10.78 1.39
CA ALA A 350 -10.69 -10.42 0.49
C ALA A 350 -10.98 -10.82 -0.96
N GLU A 351 -11.55 -12.00 -1.20
CA GLU A 351 -11.93 -12.48 -2.52
C GLU A 351 -13.01 -11.61 -3.18
N GLU A 352 -14.06 -11.29 -2.42
CA GLU A 352 -15.21 -10.54 -2.92
C GLU A 352 -14.89 -9.06 -3.19
N ARG A 353 -14.12 -8.42 -2.29
CA ARG A 353 -13.99 -6.97 -2.31
C ARG A 353 -12.62 -6.46 -2.76
N TYR A 354 -11.57 -7.27 -2.59
CA TYR A 354 -10.19 -6.81 -2.72
C TYR A 354 -9.35 -7.63 -3.71
N SER A 355 -9.91 -8.68 -4.35
CA SER A 355 -9.16 -9.43 -5.37
C SER A 355 -8.82 -8.53 -6.56
N TRP A 356 -7.60 -8.68 -7.09
CA TRP A 356 -7.19 -7.94 -8.28
C TRP A 356 -8.06 -8.24 -9.50
N ASP A 357 -8.67 -9.41 -9.59
CA ASP A 357 -9.64 -9.75 -10.66
C ASP A 357 -10.88 -8.85 -10.59
N GLY A 358 -11.44 -8.66 -9.40
CA GLY A 358 -12.59 -7.77 -9.17
C GLY A 358 -12.22 -6.29 -9.35
N ILE A 359 -11.11 -5.87 -8.76
CA ILE A 359 -10.60 -4.49 -8.86
C ILE A 359 -10.22 -4.16 -10.30
N GLY A 360 -9.56 -5.07 -11.03
CA GLY A 360 -9.19 -4.89 -12.42
C GLY A 360 -10.40 -4.61 -13.32
N ARG A 361 -11.50 -5.36 -13.17
CA ARG A 361 -12.76 -5.11 -13.91
C ARG A 361 -13.34 -3.72 -13.60
N ARG A 362 -13.39 -3.32 -12.32
CA ARG A 362 -13.85 -1.98 -11.94
C ARG A 362 -12.98 -0.86 -12.55
N LEU A 363 -11.67 -1.09 -12.68
CA LEU A 363 -10.77 -0.15 -13.35
C LEU A 363 -11.04 -0.08 -14.86
N VAL A 364 -11.29 -1.22 -15.52
CA VAL A 364 -11.66 -1.25 -16.94
C VAL A 364 -12.96 -0.48 -17.17
N ASP A 365 -13.99 -0.71 -16.34
CA ASP A 365 -15.26 0.03 -16.41
C ASP A 365 -15.03 1.55 -16.23
N ALA A 366 -14.15 1.93 -15.32
CA ALA A 366 -13.79 3.34 -15.10
C ALA A 366 -13.07 3.93 -16.32
N TYR A 367 -12.17 3.18 -16.96
CA TYR A 367 -11.49 3.61 -18.18
C TYR A 367 -12.44 3.79 -19.36
N GLU A 368 -13.39 2.87 -19.56
CA GLU A 368 -14.40 2.96 -20.60
C GLU A 368 -15.29 4.20 -20.41
N ARG A 369 -15.68 4.52 -19.18
CA ARG A 369 -16.41 5.74 -18.88
C ARG A 369 -15.60 7.01 -19.16
N ALA A 370 -14.32 7.01 -18.85
CA ALA A 370 -13.43 8.15 -19.11
C ALA A 370 -13.26 8.36 -20.64
N LEU A 371 -13.09 7.28 -21.41
CA LEU A 371 -13.03 7.31 -22.88
C LEU A 371 -14.35 7.78 -23.49
N GLY A 372 -15.49 7.30 -22.99
CA GLY A 372 -16.83 7.69 -23.47
C GLY A 372 -17.16 9.17 -23.23
N ARG A 373 -16.70 9.75 -22.12
CA ARG A 373 -16.87 11.19 -21.83
C ARG A 373 -16.16 12.08 -22.87
N MET A 374 -14.98 11.70 -23.33
CA MET A 374 -14.30 12.45 -24.39
C MET A 374 -15.02 12.35 -25.75
N ALA A 375 -15.58 11.20 -26.08
CA ALA A 375 -16.32 11.01 -27.34
C ALA A 375 -17.59 11.85 -27.40
N VAL A 376 -18.19 12.21 -26.27
CA VAL A 376 -19.40 13.09 -26.20
C VAL A 376 -19.02 14.57 -26.17
N ALA A 377 -17.80 14.91 -25.73
CA ALA A 377 -17.31 16.30 -25.63
C ALA A 377 -16.57 16.80 -26.89
N ALA A 378 -16.25 15.90 -27.82
CA ALA A 378 -15.59 16.19 -29.12
C ALA A 378 -16.63 16.27 -30.25
#